data_c48876ad90078b6b164a56f722edcb08
#
_entry.id   c48876ad90078b6b164a56f722edcb08
#
_cell.length_a   1.000
_cell.length_b   1.000
_cell.length_c   1.000
_cell.angle_alpha   90.00
_cell.angle_beta   90.00
_cell.angle_gamma   90.00
#
_symmetry.space_group_name_H-M   'P 1'
#
loop_
_entity.id
_entity.type
_entity.pdbx_description
1 polymer ?
#
loop_
_entity_poly.entity_id
_entity_poly.type
_entity_poly.pdbx_seq_one_letter_code
_entity_poly.pdbx_strand_id
1 'polypeptide(L)'
;MSKKITFWVMCFLWMTFIPAAQGFTQEDKISQIAIETVKTQMRLPKDIEIKFLEKRESAIPDFFAVRILLSAPDRDIPLVVYVDKTGEKVILGNLFVKGTNVTRKEAGEPKLRKIDMRQLEIEKSPYRGPASAKVTIVEFSNFQCPYCVRSWMKMKAWIEKHPYRIKYIFKHFPLQSQKQSFDFSVMVAAVQEVSNEAFWLIHDFMFSNEGQALAKGDKEAGKQKIEEILKEKGYDVQAFQDALESGKSQRRVEEDMAVGGKIKVRGTPTTILNGIYIVGPLPDKILEGFIGK
;
A
#
# COMPACT_ATOMS: atom_id res chain seq x y z
N MET A 1 -53.04 -39.81 -61.09
CA MET A 1 -51.85 -40.35 -60.30
C MET A 1 -51.48 -39.25 -59.31
N SER A 2 -51.93 -39.39 -58.06
CA SER A 2 -51.71 -38.44 -56.96
C SER A 2 -50.60 -38.90 -56.09
N LYS A 3 -49.52 -38.12 -56.00
CA LYS A 3 -48.42 -38.36 -55.04
C LYS A 3 -48.69 -37.59 -53.73
N LYS A 4 -48.99 -38.35 -52.70
CA LYS A 4 -49.12 -37.82 -51.34
C LYS A 4 -47.71 -37.54 -50.80
N ILE A 5 -47.41 -36.27 -50.42
CA ILE A 5 -46.21 -35.85 -49.74
C ILE A 5 -46.56 -35.83 -48.25
N THR A 6 -45.91 -36.74 -47.48
CA THR A 6 -46.06 -36.81 -46.02
C THR A 6 -45.03 -35.84 -45.38
N PHE A 7 -45.54 -34.82 -44.69
CA PHE A 7 -44.70 -33.83 -43.95
C PHE A 7 -44.38 -34.40 -42.56
N TRP A 8 -43.09 -34.70 -42.31
CA TRP A 8 -42.58 -35.03 -40.99
C TRP A 8 -42.26 -33.73 -40.23
N VAL A 9 -43.02 -33.44 -39.17
CA VAL A 9 -42.74 -32.34 -38.25
C VAL A 9 -41.77 -32.87 -37.20
N MET A 10 -40.52 -32.48 -37.32
CA MET A 10 -39.48 -32.72 -36.29
C MET A 10 -39.60 -31.61 -35.25
N CYS A 11 -40.22 -31.91 -34.08
CA CYS A 11 -40.17 -31.05 -32.90
C CYS A 11 -38.73 -31.02 -32.34
N PHE A 12 -38.01 -29.97 -32.64
CA PHE A 12 -36.77 -29.64 -31.91
C PHE A 12 -37.12 -29.08 -30.52
N LEU A 13 -36.97 -29.90 -29.49
CA LEU A 13 -36.95 -29.42 -28.10
C LEU A 13 -35.71 -28.55 -27.91
N TRP A 14 -35.86 -27.25 -27.92
CA TRP A 14 -34.86 -26.33 -27.47
C TRP A 14 -34.79 -26.41 -25.93
N MET A 15 -33.84 -27.21 -25.41
CA MET A 15 -33.45 -27.16 -24.03
C MET A 15 -32.71 -25.84 -23.79
N THR A 16 -33.43 -24.81 -23.34
CA THR A 16 -32.79 -23.57 -22.86
C THR A 16 -31.97 -23.89 -21.60
N PHE A 17 -30.67 -24.00 -21.79
CA PHE A 17 -29.71 -23.98 -20.69
C PHE A 17 -29.79 -22.58 -20.06
N ILE A 18 -30.54 -22.44 -18.98
CA ILE A 18 -30.48 -21.27 -18.10
C ILE A 18 -29.19 -21.43 -17.33
N PRO A 19 -28.15 -20.58 -17.55
CA PRO A 19 -27.01 -20.60 -16.67
C PRO A 19 -27.51 -20.27 -15.28
N ALA A 20 -27.26 -21.15 -14.33
CA ALA A 20 -27.49 -20.87 -12.93
C ALA A 20 -26.76 -19.58 -12.60
N ALA A 21 -27.47 -18.50 -12.45
CA ALA A 21 -26.96 -17.26 -11.90
C ALA A 21 -26.33 -17.65 -10.56
N GLN A 22 -25.01 -17.51 -10.46
CA GLN A 22 -24.33 -17.57 -9.18
C GLN A 22 -24.93 -16.45 -8.36
N GLY A 23 -25.89 -16.83 -7.51
CA GLY A 23 -26.57 -15.92 -6.62
C GLY A 23 -25.53 -15.24 -5.74
N PHE A 24 -25.38 -13.95 -5.89
CA PHE A 24 -24.93 -13.10 -4.81
C PHE A 24 -25.85 -13.45 -3.64
N THR A 25 -25.33 -14.16 -2.65
CA THR A 25 -26.07 -14.43 -1.42
C THR A 25 -26.33 -13.07 -0.80
N GLN A 26 -27.59 -12.64 -0.91
CA GLN A 26 -28.06 -11.45 -0.23
C GLN A 26 -27.72 -11.66 1.25
N GLU A 27 -26.87 -10.76 1.81
CA GLU A 27 -26.50 -10.80 3.20
C GLU A 27 -27.77 -10.85 4.03
N ASP A 28 -27.92 -11.88 4.81
CA ASP A 28 -29.12 -12.00 5.65
C ASP A 28 -29.10 -10.93 6.77
N LYS A 29 -30.23 -10.69 7.41
CA LYS A 29 -30.41 -9.68 8.46
C LYS A 29 -29.34 -9.80 9.56
N ILE A 30 -28.97 -11.02 9.96
CA ILE A 30 -27.97 -11.27 11.02
C ILE A 30 -26.58 -10.79 10.59
N SER A 31 -26.18 -11.07 9.36
CA SER A 31 -24.90 -10.63 8.80
C SER A 31 -24.83 -9.11 8.68
N GLN A 32 -25.92 -8.47 8.26
CA GLN A 32 -26.02 -7.00 8.20
C GLN A 32 -25.89 -6.36 9.59
N ILE A 33 -26.53 -6.92 10.62
CA ILE A 33 -26.40 -6.46 12.01
C ILE A 33 -24.95 -6.56 12.48
N ALA A 34 -24.26 -7.66 12.19
CA ALA A 34 -22.84 -7.82 12.54
C ALA A 34 -21.97 -6.73 11.90
N ILE A 35 -22.13 -6.48 10.60
CA ILE A 35 -21.38 -5.46 9.84
C ILE A 35 -21.66 -4.07 10.39
N GLU A 36 -22.93 -3.72 10.60
CA GLU A 36 -23.31 -2.38 11.09
C GLU A 36 -22.82 -2.14 12.52
N THR A 37 -22.84 -3.16 13.37
CA THR A 37 -22.29 -3.07 14.72
C THR A 37 -20.80 -2.79 14.69
N VAL A 38 -20.03 -3.48 13.81
CA VAL A 38 -18.59 -3.22 13.65
C VAL A 38 -18.32 -1.80 13.16
N LYS A 39 -19.06 -1.33 12.16
CA LYS A 39 -18.94 0.04 11.63
C LYS A 39 -19.14 1.09 12.72
N THR A 40 -20.16 0.92 13.51
CA THR A 40 -20.55 1.92 14.54
C THR A 40 -19.69 1.85 15.79
N GLN A 41 -19.36 0.66 16.27
CA GLN A 41 -18.65 0.50 17.53
C GLN A 41 -17.13 0.62 17.43
N MET A 42 -16.53 0.20 16.31
CA MET A 42 -15.07 0.22 16.15
C MET A 42 -14.53 1.56 15.63
N ARG A 43 -15.38 2.55 15.33
CA ARG A 43 -14.99 3.88 14.79
C ARG A 43 -13.96 3.74 13.67
N LEU A 44 -14.21 2.84 12.74
CA LEU A 44 -13.30 2.54 11.65
C LEU A 44 -13.10 3.77 10.72
N PRO A 45 -11.90 4.00 10.20
CA PRO A 45 -11.69 4.95 9.11
C PRO A 45 -12.63 4.66 7.94
N LYS A 46 -13.08 5.73 7.25
CA LYS A 46 -14.06 5.63 6.14
C LYS A 46 -13.59 4.74 4.97
N ASP A 47 -12.32 4.51 4.88
CA ASP A 47 -11.66 3.77 3.82
C ASP A 47 -11.44 2.28 4.11
N ILE A 48 -11.83 1.83 5.30
CA ILE A 48 -11.84 0.39 5.62
C ILE A 48 -13.04 -0.26 4.94
N GLU A 49 -12.76 -1.20 4.05
CA GLU A 49 -13.78 -2.03 3.43
C GLU A 49 -14.12 -3.20 4.36
N ILE A 50 -15.42 -3.45 4.57
CA ILE A 50 -15.90 -4.56 5.38
C ILE A 50 -16.59 -5.56 4.47
N LYS A 51 -16.12 -6.82 4.49
CA LYS A 51 -16.68 -7.92 3.70
C LYS A 51 -17.24 -9.00 4.60
N PHE A 52 -18.45 -9.45 4.31
CA PHE A 52 -18.98 -10.68 4.86
C PHE A 52 -18.21 -11.88 4.31
N LEU A 53 -17.86 -12.84 5.15
CA LEU A 53 -17.20 -14.08 4.74
C LEU A 53 -18.13 -15.29 4.89
N GLU A 54 -18.63 -15.50 6.10
CA GLU A 54 -19.51 -16.65 6.42
C GLU A 54 -20.30 -16.41 7.71
N LYS A 55 -21.40 -17.13 7.87
CA LYS A 55 -22.18 -17.25 9.09
C LYS A 55 -22.34 -18.73 9.44
N ARG A 56 -22.13 -19.07 10.72
CA ARG A 56 -22.28 -20.44 11.23
C ARG A 56 -22.81 -20.43 12.64
N GLU A 57 -23.26 -21.58 13.15
CA GLU A 57 -23.62 -21.76 14.57
C GLU A 57 -22.39 -21.46 15.45
N SER A 58 -22.62 -20.80 16.57
CA SER A 58 -21.59 -20.44 17.53
C SER A 58 -21.48 -21.47 18.64
N ALA A 59 -20.35 -21.49 19.35
CA ALA A 59 -20.22 -22.21 20.62
C ALA A 59 -21.04 -21.59 21.76
N ILE A 60 -21.59 -20.39 21.57
CA ILE A 60 -22.55 -19.75 22.47
C ILE A 60 -23.95 -20.23 22.05
N PRO A 61 -24.74 -20.87 22.93
CA PRO A 61 -26.11 -21.26 22.60
C PRO A 61 -26.94 -20.08 22.09
N ASP A 62 -27.74 -20.31 21.07
CA ASP A 62 -28.62 -19.34 20.43
C ASP A 62 -27.93 -18.15 19.77
N PHE A 63 -26.61 -18.24 19.48
CA PHE A 63 -25.87 -17.27 18.72
C PHE A 63 -25.31 -17.85 17.41
N PHE A 64 -25.20 -16.98 16.39
CA PHE A 64 -24.40 -17.21 15.21
C PHE A 64 -23.01 -16.57 15.38
N ALA A 65 -21.99 -17.23 14.87
CA ALA A 65 -20.69 -16.66 14.65
C ALA A 65 -20.63 -16.11 13.21
N VAL A 66 -20.59 -14.79 13.07
CA VAL A 66 -20.51 -14.09 11.78
C VAL A 66 -19.07 -13.67 11.56
N ARG A 67 -18.45 -14.26 10.56
CA ARG A 67 -17.07 -13.96 10.18
C ARG A 67 -17.05 -12.88 9.12
N ILE A 68 -16.30 -11.82 9.37
CA ILE A 68 -16.14 -10.66 8.49
C ILE A 68 -14.67 -10.37 8.29
N LEU A 69 -14.35 -9.66 7.20
CA LEU A 69 -13.01 -9.22 6.87
C LEU A 69 -12.95 -7.69 6.83
N LEU A 70 -12.06 -7.11 7.61
CA LEU A 70 -11.71 -5.69 7.49
C LEU A 70 -10.50 -5.59 6.56
N SER A 71 -10.68 -4.99 5.39
CA SER A 71 -9.57 -4.73 4.47
C SER A 71 -8.97 -3.35 4.75
N ALA A 72 -7.88 -3.33 5.52
CA ALA A 72 -7.07 -2.15 5.78
C ALA A 72 -6.06 -1.93 4.64
N PRO A 73 -5.44 -0.75 4.54
CA PRO A 73 -4.47 -0.45 3.47
C PRO A 73 -3.30 -1.43 3.39
N ASP A 74 -2.83 -1.95 4.52
CA ASP A 74 -1.65 -2.81 4.63
C ASP A 74 -1.95 -4.29 4.95
N ARG A 75 -3.19 -4.59 5.36
CA ARG A 75 -3.56 -5.96 5.78
C ARG A 75 -5.04 -6.21 5.75
N ASP A 76 -5.38 -7.47 5.64
CA ASP A 76 -6.73 -7.99 5.89
C ASP A 76 -6.82 -8.52 7.31
N ILE A 77 -7.80 -8.05 8.07
CA ILE A 77 -8.03 -8.41 9.47
C ILE A 77 -9.35 -9.16 9.57
N PRO A 78 -9.31 -10.49 9.74
CA PRO A 78 -10.53 -11.26 9.95
C PRO A 78 -11.03 -11.08 11.38
N LEU A 79 -12.35 -10.90 11.51
CA LEU A 79 -13.04 -10.77 12.78
C LEU A 79 -14.21 -11.77 12.88
N VAL A 80 -14.59 -12.13 14.10
CA VAL A 80 -15.83 -12.84 14.39
C VAL A 80 -16.70 -11.98 15.29
N VAL A 81 -17.95 -11.83 14.89
CA VAL A 81 -19.00 -11.14 15.65
C VAL A 81 -20.05 -12.17 16.00
N TYR A 82 -20.43 -12.25 17.26
CA TYR A 82 -21.49 -13.15 17.69
C TYR A 82 -22.80 -12.38 17.76
N VAL A 83 -23.82 -12.86 17.04
CA VAL A 83 -25.17 -12.27 16.98
C VAL A 83 -26.17 -13.33 17.35
N ASP A 84 -27.07 -13.02 18.29
CA ASP A 84 -28.10 -13.96 18.68
C ASP A 84 -29.11 -14.22 17.53
N LYS A 85 -29.83 -15.31 17.59
CA LYS A 85 -30.75 -15.75 16.52
C LYS A 85 -31.86 -14.74 16.23
N THR A 86 -32.21 -13.87 17.21
CA THR A 86 -33.22 -12.81 17.04
C THR A 86 -32.63 -11.54 16.40
N GLY A 87 -31.30 -11.34 16.47
CA GLY A 87 -30.60 -10.15 16.02
C GLY A 87 -30.65 -8.99 17.00
N GLU A 88 -31.08 -9.24 18.27
CA GLU A 88 -31.20 -8.20 19.29
C GLU A 88 -29.93 -8.03 20.12
N LYS A 89 -29.10 -9.08 20.23
CA LYS A 89 -27.87 -9.08 21.02
C LYS A 89 -26.67 -9.33 20.18
N VAL A 90 -25.65 -8.49 20.34
CA VAL A 90 -24.37 -8.61 19.61
C VAL A 90 -23.21 -8.59 20.60
N ILE A 91 -22.27 -9.52 20.44
CA ILE A 91 -21.06 -9.59 21.23
C ILE A 91 -19.86 -9.33 20.33
N LEU A 92 -19.12 -8.25 20.63
CA LEU A 92 -17.82 -7.93 20.06
C LEU A 92 -16.76 -8.23 21.12
N GLY A 93 -15.98 -9.29 20.95
CA GLY A 93 -14.97 -9.66 21.94
C GLY A 93 -14.40 -11.06 21.72
N ASN A 94 -13.64 -11.53 22.71
CA ASN A 94 -13.04 -12.85 22.67
C ASN A 94 -13.86 -13.85 23.50
N LEU A 95 -14.22 -14.94 22.86
CA LEU A 95 -14.84 -16.11 23.49
C LEU A 95 -13.76 -17.13 23.86
N PHE A 96 -13.70 -17.48 25.14
CA PHE A 96 -12.83 -18.54 25.64
C PHE A 96 -13.67 -19.75 26.03
N VAL A 97 -13.33 -20.92 25.48
CA VAL A 97 -13.93 -22.19 25.83
C VAL A 97 -12.83 -23.12 26.32
N LYS A 98 -12.93 -23.59 27.58
CA LYS A 98 -11.90 -24.44 28.22
C LYS A 98 -10.48 -23.86 28.04
N GLY A 99 -10.32 -22.54 28.26
CA GLY A 99 -9.05 -21.83 28.16
C GLY A 99 -8.57 -21.52 26.72
N THR A 100 -9.26 -21.99 25.69
CA THR A 100 -8.92 -21.72 24.29
C THR A 100 -9.67 -20.50 23.78
N ASN A 101 -8.97 -19.54 23.17
CA ASN A 101 -9.61 -18.42 22.48
C ASN A 101 -10.23 -18.89 21.16
N VAL A 102 -11.53 -19.18 21.20
CA VAL A 102 -12.28 -19.69 20.05
C VAL A 102 -12.45 -18.61 18.99
N THR A 103 -12.71 -17.37 19.40
CA THR A 103 -12.86 -16.23 18.48
C THR A 103 -11.63 -16.06 17.59
N ARG A 104 -10.43 -16.07 18.17
CA ARG A 104 -9.18 -15.95 17.39
C ARG A 104 -8.96 -17.14 16.46
N LYS A 105 -9.23 -18.34 16.92
CA LYS A 105 -9.12 -19.57 16.11
C LYS A 105 -10.09 -19.52 14.92
N GLU A 106 -11.30 -19.05 15.13
CA GLU A 106 -12.34 -18.93 14.09
C GLU A 106 -12.10 -17.78 13.14
N ALA A 107 -11.65 -16.61 13.63
CA ALA A 107 -11.28 -15.49 12.79
C ALA A 107 -10.14 -15.83 11.82
N GLY A 108 -9.11 -16.49 12.34
CA GLY A 108 -7.85 -16.71 11.64
C GLY A 108 -6.87 -15.56 11.86
N GLU A 109 -5.69 -15.68 11.27
CA GLU A 109 -4.63 -14.65 11.41
C GLU A 109 -4.77 -13.55 10.35
N PRO A 110 -4.45 -12.30 10.72
CA PRO A 110 -4.37 -11.20 9.75
C PRO A 110 -3.37 -11.50 8.63
N LYS A 111 -3.71 -11.11 7.41
CA LYS A 111 -2.85 -11.31 6.24
C LYS A 111 -2.30 -9.98 5.77
N LEU A 112 -0.96 -9.85 5.70
CA LEU A 112 -0.30 -8.69 5.13
C LEU A 112 -0.62 -8.58 3.64
N ARG A 113 -0.87 -7.35 3.17
CA ARG A 113 -1.11 -7.06 1.78
C ARG A 113 0.18 -7.27 0.97
N LYS A 114 0.05 -7.94 -0.16
CA LYS A 114 1.16 -8.15 -1.10
C LYS A 114 0.92 -7.35 -2.37
N ILE A 115 1.99 -6.73 -2.85
CA ILE A 115 2.05 -6.00 -4.12
C ILE A 115 2.98 -6.76 -5.05
N ASP A 116 2.58 -6.93 -6.30
CA ASP A 116 3.50 -7.40 -7.34
C ASP A 116 4.55 -6.30 -7.58
N MET A 117 5.82 -6.62 -7.36
CA MET A 117 6.92 -5.67 -7.50
C MET A 117 7.02 -5.05 -8.90
N ARG A 118 6.51 -5.73 -9.94
CA ARG A 118 6.45 -5.20 -11.32
C ARG A 118 5.54 -3.98 -11.44
N GLN A 119 4.54 -3.85 -10.57
CA GLN A 119 3.64 -2.68 -10.56
C GLN A 119 4.32 -1.40 -10.04
N LEU A 120 5.51 -1.53 -9.45
CA LEU A 120 6.22 -0.40 -8.85
C LEU A 120 7.08 0.38 -9.83
N GLU A 121 7.30 -0.14 -11.05
CA GLU A 121 8.03 0.54 -12.12
C GLU A 121 9.37 1.12 -11.62
N ILE A 122 10.21 0.24 -11.02
CA ILE A 122 11.41 0.64 -10.26
C ILE A 122 12.68 0.81 -11.11
N GLU A 123 12.63 0.46 -12.39
CA GLU A 123 13.81 0.36 -13.27
C GLU A 123 14.56 1.69 -13.44
N LYS A 124 13.80 2.78 -13.40
CA LYS A 124 14.35 4.14 -13.55
C LYS A 124 14.38 4.92 -12.23
N SER A 125 14.13 4.25 -11.10
CA SER A 125 14.11 4.91 -9.79
C SER A 125 15.51 4.95 -9.19
N PRO A 126 15.85 6.01 -8.43
CA PRO A 126 17.12 6.07 -7.73
C PRO A 126 17.19 4.98 -6.68
N TYR A 127 18.34 4.34 -6.58
CA TYR A 127 18.54 3.25 -5.62
C TYR A 127 19.89 3.32 -4.94
N ARG A 128 19.96 2.76 -3.73
CA ARG A 128 21.18 2.57 -2.94
C ARG A 128 21.34 1.10 -2.58
N GLY A 129 22.58 0.62 -2.58
CA GLY A 129 22.92 -0.80 -2.38
C GLY A 129 23.00 -1.58 -3.69
N PRO A 130 23.40 -2.85 -3.64
CA PRO A 130 23.63 -3.65 -4.85
C PRO A 130 22.33 -4.02 -5.57
N ALA A 131 22.36 -3.99 -6.90
CA ALA A 131 21.20 -4.36 -7.73
C ALA A 131 20.73 -5.80 -7.46
N SER A 132 21.66 -6.71 -7.10
CA SER A 132 21.41 -8.12 -6.81
C SER A 132 21.05 -8.44 -5.35
N ALA A 133 20.81 -7.41 -4.52
CA ALA A 133 20.45 -7.62 -3.13
C ALA A 133 19.17 -8.45 -2.98
N LYS A 134 19.16 -9.38 -2.02
CA LYS A 134 17.99 -10.25 -1.76
C LYS A 134 16.82 -9.48 -1.11
N VAL A 135 17.10 -8.39 -0.42
CA VAL A 135 16.11 -7.55 0.24
C VAL A 135 15.93 -6.29 -0.59
N THR A 136 14.79 -6.15 -1.24
CA THR A 136 14.42 -4.95 -1.98
C THR A 136 13.37 -4.18 -1.20
N ILE A 137 13.67 -2.91 -0.92
CA ILE A 137 12.81 -1.97 -0.22
C ILE A 137 12.49 -0.83 -1.17
N VAL A 138 11.20 -0.58 -1.41
CA VAL A 138 10.71 0.59 -2.16
C VAL A 138 9.97 1.48 -1.18
N GLU A 139 10.41 2.71 -1.00
CA GLU A 139 9.74 3.68 -0.13
C GLU A 139 9.13 4.82 -0.94
N PHE A 140 7.82 4.99 -0.83
CA PHE A 140 7.13 6.20 -1.25
C PHE A 140 7.29 7.24 -0.15
N SER A 141 8.03 8.29 -0.46
CA SER A 141 8.54 9.21 0.55
C SER A 141 8.37 10.67 0.13
N ASN A 142 8.49 11.57 1.11
CA ASN A 142 8.29 13.00 0.93
C ASN A 142 9.26 13.78 1.80
N PHE A 143 9.97 14.72 1.21
CA PHE A 143 11.02 15.50 1.88
C PHE A 143 10.50 16.42 3.00
N GLN A 144 9.23 16.79 3.02
CA GLN A 144 8.63 17.57 4.11
C GLN A 144 8.00 16.71 5.22
N CYS A 145 8.04 15.37 5.10
CA CYS A 145 7.39 14.49 6.05
C CYS A 145 8.34 14.10 7.21
N PRO A 146 8.06 14.46 8.46
CA PRO A 146 8.92 14.14 9.59
C PRO A 146 9.01 12.63 9.88
N TYR A 147 8.01 11.86 9.46
CA TYR A 147 8.06 10.39 9.54
C TYR A 147 9.02 9.80 8.50
N CYS A 148 9.13 10.43 7.30
CA CYS A 148 10.10 10.03 6.28
C CYS A 148 11.53 10.31 6.72
N VAL A 149 11.79 11.46 7.38
CA VAL A 149 13.10 11.74 7.99
C VAL A 149 13.51 10.61 8.95
N ARG A 150 12.63 10.24 9.87
CA ARG A 150 12.91 9.15 10.83
C ARG A 150 13.07 7.80 10.14
N SER A 151 12.25 7.52 9.12
CA SER A 151 12.37 6.30 8.31
C SER A 151 13.74 6.21 7.65
N TRP A 152 14.17 7.31 7.01
CA TRP A 152 15.46 7.36 6.32
C TRP A 152 16.65 7.21 7.28
N MET A 153 16.68 7.95 8.39
CA MET A 153 17.77 7.83 9.37
C MET A 153 17.96 6.38 9.86
N LYS A 154 16.85 5.70 10.11
CA LYS A 154 16.85 4.30 10.50
C LYS A 154 17.30 3.39 9.33
N MET A 155 16.79 3.61 8.14
CA MET A 155 17.12 2.81 6.95
C MET A 155 18.59 2.96 6.56
N LYS A 156 19.15 4.18 6.67
CA LYS A 156 20.56 4.45 6.42
C LYS A 156 21.46 3.59 7.32
N ALA A 157 21.15 3.51 8.61
CA ALA A 157 21.89 2.66 9.55
C ALA A 157 21.79 1.15 9.18
N TRP A 158 20.62 0.70 8.71
CA TRP A 158 20.44 -0.68 8.23
C TRP A 158 21.26 -0.98 6.97
N ILE A 159 21.31 -0.05 6.01
CA ILE A 159 22.08 -0.19 4.77
C ILE A 159 23.58 -0.22 5.09
N GLU A 160 24.07 0.66 5.98
CA GLU A 160 25.45 0.70 6.41
C GLU A 160 25.88 -0.59 7.13
N LYS A 161 25.00 -1.12 7.98
CA LYS A 161 25.25 -2.40 8.68
C LYS A 161 25.20 -3.62 7.74
N HIS A 162 24.43 -3.55 6.65
CA HIS A 162 24.19 -4.67 5.73
C HIS A 162 24.37 -4.27 4.25
N PRO A 163 25.56 -3.77 3.86
CA PRO A 163 25.79 -3.08 2.58
C PRO A 163 25.53 -3.94 1.34
N TYR A 164 25.60 -5.28 1.48
CA TYR A 164 25.39 -6.22 0.36
C TYR A 164 24.03 -6.90 0.36
N ARG A 165 23.16 -6.61 1.34
CA ARG A 165 21.90 -7.34 1.51
C ARG A 165 20.66 -6.53 1.17
N ILE A 166 20.74 -5.21 1.15
CA ILE A 166 19.61 -4.31 0.96
C ILE A 166 19.80 -3.49 -0.31
N LYS A 167 18.79 -3.53 -1.19
CA LYS A 167 18.56 -2.55 -2.26
C LYS A 167 17.42 -1.65 -1.81
N TYR A 168 17.72 -0.39 -1.56
CA TYR A 168 16.72 0.61 -1.19
C TYR A 168 16.44 1.52 -2.37
N ILE A 169 15.15 1.70 -2.71
CA ILE A 169 14.65 2.44 -3.87
C ILE A 169 13.73 3.55 -3.35
N PHE A 170 13.96 4.76 -3.81
CA PHE A 170 13.14 5.91 -3.47
C PHE A 170 12.09 6.18 -4.55
N LYS A 171 10.86 6.49 -4.12
CA LYS A 171 9.75 6.96 -4.96
C LYS A 171 9.22 8.27 -4.41
N HIS A 172 9.12 9.29 -5.26
CA HIS A 172 8.56 10.57 -4.88
C HIS A 172 7.06 10.46 -4.62
N PHE A 173 6.63 10.88 -3.42
CA PHE A 173 5.20 10.93 -3.11
C PHE A 173 4.87 12.17 -2.28
N PRO A 174 4.95 13.38 -2.90
CA PRO A 174 4.59 14.63 -2.22
C PRO A 174 3.12 14.64 -1.82
N LEU A 175 2.84 15.12 -0.61
CA LEU A 175 1.49 15.21 -0.07
C LEU A 175 0.90 16.60 -0.33
N GLN A 176 -0.32 16.67 -0.87
CA GLN A 176 -1.02 17.94 -1.15
C GLN A 176 -1.23 18.82 0.09
N SER A 177 -1.28 18.20 1.28
CA SER A 177 -1.42 18.91 2.55
C SER A 177 -0.14 19.67 2.97
N GLN A 178 0.98 19.45 2.31
CA GLN A 178 2.27 20.06 2.62
C GLN A 178 2.66 21.02 1.49
N LYS A 179 2.68 22.31 1.83
CA LYS A 179 3.05 23.39 0.89
C LYS A 179 4.46 23.14 0.36
N GLN A 180 4.66 23.32 -0.95
CA GLN A 180 5.94 23.14 -1.65
C GLN A 180 6.50 21.70 -1.66
N SER A 181 5.79 20.74 -1.11
CA SER A 181 6.21 19.32 -1.11
C SER A 181 6.45 18.82 -2.54
N PHE A 182 5.61 19.23 -3.48
CA PHE A 182 5.74 18.89 -4.89
C PHE A 182 6.99 19.57 -5.52
N ASP A 183 7.19 20.86 -5.28
CA ASP A 183 8.33 21.60 -5.82
C ASP A 183 9.68 20.99 -5.37
N PHE A 184 9.83 20.68 -4.08
CA PHE A 184 11.04 20.02 -3.59
C PHE A 184 11.22 18.61 -4.15
N SER A 185 10.13 17.87 -4.35
CA SER A 185 10.21 16.56 -5.02
C SER A 185 10.69 16.70 -6.47
N VAL A 186 10.20 17.72 -7.20
CA VAL A 186 10.62 18.01 -8.58
C VAL A 186 12.10 18.42 -8.65
N MET A 187 12.57 19.27 -7.71
CA MET A 187 13.98 19.65 -7.65
C MET A 187 14.89 18.45 -7.39
N VAL A 188 14.54 17.59 -6.41
CA VAL A 188 15.37 16.40 -6.14
C VAL A 188 15.27 15.36 -7.26
N ALA A 189 14.13 15.24 -7.93
CA ALA A 189 13.99 14.41 -9.13
C ALA A 189 14.87 14.93 -10.30
N ALA A 190 15.08 16.24 -10.41
CA ALA A 190 15.99 16.81 -11.41
C ALA A 190 17.46 16.40 -11.17
N VAL A 191 17.86 16.27 -9.91
CA VAL A 191 19.20 15.80 -9.57
C VAL A 191 19.44 14.35 -10.00
N GLN A 192 18.39 13.53 -10.10
CA GLN A 192 18.50 12.16 -10.62
C GLN A 192 18.98 12.13 -12.08
N GLU A 193 18.68 13.16 -12.87
CA GLU A 193 19.14 13.26 -14.26
C GLU A 193 20.65 13.60 -14.34
N VAL A 194 21.24 14.13 -13.28
CA VAL A 194 22.69 14.31 -13.16
C VAL A 194 23.38 12.97 -12.92
N SER A 195 23.05 12.30 -11.85
CA SER A 195 23.50 10.91 -11.56
C SER A 195 22.75 10.33 -10.34
N ASN A 196 22.82 9.00 -10.18
CA ASN A 196 22.30 8.33 -8.98
C ASN A 196 23.05 8.79 -7.71
N GLU A 197 24.34 9.02 -7.77
CA GLU A 197 25.19 9.47 -6.66
C GLU A 197 24.82 10.89 -6.24
N ALA A 198 24.64 11.80 -7.20
CA ALA A 198 24.17 13.16 -6.95
C ALA A 198 22.78 13.16 -6.29
N PHE A 199 21.86 12.31 -6.78
CA PHE A 199 20.54 12.14 -6.16
C PHE A 199 20.67 11.80 -4.67
N TRP A 200 21.48 10.79 -4.32
CA TRP A 200 21.62 10.38 -2.93
C TRP A 200 22.33 11.39 -2.05
N LEU A 201 23.24 12.19 -2.62
CA LEU A 201 23.86 13.30 -1.92
C LEU A 201 22.79 14.35 -1.52
N ILE A 202 21.97 14.78 -2.46
CA ILE A 202 20.92 15.77 -2.19
C ILE A 202 19.78 15.17 -1.35
N HIS A 203 19.43 13.91 -1.56
CA HIS A 203 18.47 13.20 -0.73
C HIS A 203 18.91 13.18 0.76
N ASP A 204 20.19 12.84 1.05
CA ASP A 204 20.72 12.84 2.41
C ASP A 204 20.70 14.25 3.00
N PHE A 205 21.07 15.26 2.21
CA PHE A 205 20.98 16.65 2.60
C PHE A 205 19.54 17.07 2.94
N MET A 206 18.57 16.77 2.09
CA MET A 206 17.17 17.13 2.30
C MET A 206 16.59 16.50 3.58
N PHE A 207 17.07 15.33 3.99
CA PHE A 207 16.69 14.70 5.26
C PHE A 207 17.56 15.09 6.46
N SER A 208 18.55 15.99 6.29
CA SER A 208 19.29 16.61 7.40
C SER A 208 18.49 17.73 8.07
N ASN A 209 18.94 18.21 9.23
CA ASN A 209 18.31 19.34 9.92
C ASN A 209 18.29 20.61 9.06
N GLU A 210 19.36 20.89 8.32
CA GLU A 210 19.46 22.05 7.41
C GLU A 210 18.49 21.90 6.25
N GLY A 211 18.48 20.73 5.59
CA GLY A 211 17.55 20.44 4.50
C GLY A 211 16.08 20.49 4.93
N GLN A 212 15.77 20.03 6.14
CA GLN A 212 14.41 20.13 6.71
C GLN A 212 13.98 21.56 7.02
N ALA A 213 14.89 22.43 7.45
CA ALA A 213 14.61 23.84 7.60
C ALA A 213 14.37 24.51 6.24
N LEU A 214 15.19 24.18 5.26
CA LEU A 214 15.09 24.66 3.88
C LEU A 214 13.77 24.22 3.22
N ALA A 215 13.38 22.97 3.36
CA ALA A 215 12.15 22.42 2.79
C ALA A 215 10.87 23.12 3.29
N LYS A 216 10.91 23.78 4.44
CA LYS A 216 9.81 24.59 4.99
C LYS A 216 9.87 26.05 4.57
N GLY A 217 10.96 26.48 3.97
CA GLY A 217 11.22 27.86 3.58
C GLY A 217 10.85 28.15 2.12
N ASP A 218 11.61 29.05 1.51
CA ASP A 218 11.44 29.44 0.11
C ASP A 218 12.03 28.41 -0.85
N LYS A 219 11.28 28.06 -1.90
CA LYS A 219 11.70 27.10 -2.92
C LYS A 219 12.89 27.60 -3.74
N GLU A 220 13.01 28.91 -3.98
CA GLU A 220 14.15 29.47 -4.72
C GLU A 220 15.44 29.35 -3.93
N ALA A 221 15.39 29.62 -2.61
CA ALA A 221 16.52 29.33 -1.72
C ALA A 221 16.89 27.84 -1.73
N GLY A 222 15.87 26.95 -1.80
CA GLY A 222 16.06 25.51 -1.96
C GLY A 222 16.80 25.14 -3.23
N LYS A 223 16.39 25.70 -4.36
CA LYS A 223 17.04 25.50 -5.67
C LYS A 223 18.51 25.97 -5.64
N GLN A 224 18.74 27.18 -5.16
CA GLN A 224 20.09 27.76 -5.05
C GLN A 224 21.00 26.89 -4.19
N LYS A 225 20.52 26.38 -3.07
CA LYS A 225 21.30 25.51 -2.18
C LYS A 225 21.63 24.17 -2.82
N ILE A 226 20.71 23.57 -3.59
CA ILE A 226 20.98 22.35 -4.35
C ILE A 226 22.06 22.62 -5.42
N GLU A 227 21.96 23.71 -6.17
CA GLU A 227 22.97 24.13 -7.18
C GLU A 227 24.36 24.34 -6.54
N GLU A 228 24.42 25.00 -5.38
CA GLU A 228 25.64 25.20 -4.61
C GLU A 228 26.29 23.85 -4.24
N ILE A 229 25.53 22.94 -3.66
CA ILE A 229 26.03 21.60 -3.27
C ILE A 229 26.52 20.82 -4.51
N LEU A 230 25.75 20.82 -5.60
CA LEU A 230 26.14 20.13 -6.82
C LEU A 230 27.46 20.69 -7.38
N LYS A 231 27.60 22.02 -7.42
CA LYS A 231 28.80 22.72 -7.89
C LYS A 231 30.01 22.42 -7.01
N GLU A 232 29.86 22.49 -5.68
CA GLU A 232 30.92 22.17 -4.73
C GLU A 232 31.44 20.74 -4.85
N LYS A 233 30.56 19.80 -5.21
CA LYS A 233 30.89 18.39 -5.40
C LYS A 233 31.31 18.04 -6.84
N GLY A 234 31.38 19.03 -7.73
CA GLY A 234 31.82 18.84 -9.11
C GLY A 234 30.79 18.15 -10.01
N TYR A 235 29.51 18.20 -9.66
CA TYR A 235 28.43 17.70 -10.49
C TYR A 235 27.99 18.72 -11.54
N ASP A 236 27.36 18.24 -12.61
CA ASP A 236 26.85 19.06 -13.70
C ASP A 236 25.57 19.81 -13.29
N VAL A 237 25.72 21.09 -12.94
CA VAL A 237 24.60 21.97 -12.58
C VAL A 237 23.71 22.28 -13.79
N GLN A 238 24.28 22.32 -15.01
CA GLN A 238 23.48 22.58 -16.21
C GLN A 238 22.51 21.44 -16.49
N ALA A 239 22.93 20.17 -16.32
CA ALA A 239 22.06 19.02 -16.47
C ALA A 239 20.88 19.06 -15.47
N PHE A 240 21.11 19.55 -14.24
CA PHE A 240 20.05 19.77 -13.25
C PHE A 240 19.05 20.84 -13.72
N GLN A 241 19.54 21.98 -14.22
CA GLN A 241 18.70 23.08 -14.71
C GLN A 241 17.88 22.64 -15.94
N ASP A 242 18.51 21.98 -16.91
CA ASP A 242 17.86 21.45 -18.11
C ASP A 242 16.74 20.45 -17.74
N ALA A 243 16.96 19.62 -16.73
CA ALA A 243 15.95 18.68 -16.25
C ALA A 243 14.72 19.37 -15.64
N LEU A 244 14.91 20.51 -14.96
CA LEU A 244 13.82 21.33 -14.44
C LEU A 244 13.07 22.02 -15.61
N GLU A 245 13.78 22.70 -16.50
CA GLU A 245 13.19 23.48 -17.59
C GLU A 245 12.44 22.62 -18.61
N SER A 246 12.95 21.43 -18.92
CA SER A 246 12.27 20.47 -19.82
C SER A 246 11.02 19.84 -19.24
N GLY A 247 10.74 20.03 -17.95
CA GLY A 247 9.66 19.37 -17.22
C GLY A 247 9.83 17.86 -17.04
N LYS A 248 11.02 17.32 -17.32
CA LYS A 248 11.32 15.88 -17.20
C LYS A 248 11.23 15.41 -15.74
N SER A 249 11.76 16.22 -14.82
CA SER A 249 11.70 15.97 -13.39
C SER A 249 10.27 16.00 -12.82
N GLN A 250 9.45 16.93 -13.30
CA GLN A 250 8.04 16.99 -12.92
C GLN A 250 7.31 15.70 -13.34
N ARG A 251 7.46 15.29 -14.61
CA ARG A 251 6.86 14.04 -15.09
C ARG A 251 7.29 12.83 -14.27
N ARG A 252 8.56 12.78 -13.84
CA ARG A 252 9.06 11.71 -12.95
C ARG A 252 8.29 11.65 -11.64
N VAL A 253 8.08 12.79 -10.99
CA VAL A 253 7.31 12.87 -9.73
C VAL A 253 5.86 12.44 -9.97
N GLU A 254 5.25 12.90 -11.05
CA GLU A 254 3.86 12.52 -11.42
C GLU A 254 3.74 11.02 -11.71
N GLU A 255 4.71 10.40 -12.40
CA GLU A 255 4.78 8.96 -12.63
C GLU A 255 4.85 8.18 -11.30
N ASP A 256 5.73 8.59 -10.38
CA ASP A 256 5.86 7.97 -9.06
C ASP A 256 4.57 8.09 -8.25
N MET A 257 3.93 9.26 -8.27
CA MET A 257 2.62 9.48 -7.63
C MET A 257 1.52 8.61 -8.26
N ALA A 258 1.51 8.46 -9.58
CA ALA A 258 0.57 7.60 -10.28
C ALA A 258 0.73 6.12 -9.89
N VAL A 259 1.99 5.64 -9.81
CA VAL A 259 2.30 4.29 -9.31
C VAL A 259 1.81 4.13 -7.87
N GLY A 260 2.11 5.09 -6.99
CA GLY A 260 1.60 5.10 -5.61
C GLY A 260 0.08 5.08 -5.55
N GLY A 261 -0.60 5.84 -6.42
CA GLY A 261 -2.07 5.86 -6.54
C GLY A 261 -2.64 4.49 -6.94
N LYS A 262 -2.05 3.82 -7.95
CA LYS A 262 -2.45 2.47 -8.41
C LYS A 262 -2.41 1.45 -7.25
N ILE A 263 -1.37 1.51 -6.42
CA ILE A 263 -1.23 0.63 -5.26
C ILE A 263 -1.85 1.20 -3.97
N LYS A 264 -2.63 2.28 -4.07
CA LYS A 264 -3.37 2.90 -2.97
C LYS A 264 -2.47 3.39 -1.82
N VAL A 265 -1.32 4.00 -2.13
CA VAL A 265 -0.54 4.77 -1.15
C VAL A 265 -1.38 5.95 -0.67
N ARG A 266 -1.53 6.11 0.64
CA ARG A 266 -2.37 7.15 1.26
C ARG A 266 -1.62 8.13 2.14
N GLY A 267 -0.33 7.87 2.33
CA GLY A 267 0.54 8.70 3.16
C GLY A 267 1.98 8.23 3.10
N THR A 268 2.86 9.04 3.67
CA THR A 268 4.30 8.78 3.67
C THR A 268 4.87 8.69 5.09
N PRO A 269 5.86 7.85 5.29
CA PRO A 269 6.36 6.88 4.32
C PRO A 269 5.39 5.73 4.13
N THR A 270 5.37 5.14 2.91
CA THR A 270 4.78 3.83 2.65
C THR A 270 5.88 2.96 2.07
N THR A 271 6.10 1.81 2.68
CA THR A 271 7.23 0.92 2.35
C THR A 271 6.74 -0.39 1.76
N ILE A 272 7.34 -0.83 0.65
CA ILE A 272 7.13 -2.15 0.07
C ILE A 272 8.42 -2.96 0.24
N LEU A 273 8.39 -3.97 1.12
CA LEU A 273 9.51 -4.86 1.41
C LEU A 273 9.31 -6.20 0.70
N ASN A 274 10.07 -6.48 -0.35
CA ASN A 274 9.92 -7.71 -1.16
C ASN A 274 8.44 -8.01 -1.49
N GLY A 275 7.67 -6.98 -1.85
CA GLY A 275 6.26 -7.08 -2.17
C GLY A 275 5.30 -6.97 -0.97
N ILE A 276 5.77 -6.95 0.27
CA ILE A 276 4.93 -6.73 1.45
C ILE A 276 4.67 -5.23 1.62
N TYR A 277 3.41 -4.82 1.59
CA TYR A 277 2.98 -3.43 1.77
C TYR A 277 2.93 -3.08 3.26
N ILE A 278 3.59 -1.99 3.65
CA ILE A 278 3.69 -1.52 5.04
C ILE A 278 3.38 -0.03 5.08
N VAL A 279 2.41 0.36 5.89
CA VAL A 279 2.09 1.77 6.16
C VAL A 279 3.04 2.30 7.24
N GLY A 280 3.68 3.42 6.96
CA GLY A 280 4.63 4.03 7.88
C GLY A 280 6.06 3.48 7.77
N PRO A 281 6.94 3.87 8.71
CA PRO A 281 8.32 3.41 8.75
C PRO A 281 8.40 1.88 8.92
N LEU A 282 9.34 1.25 8.20
CA LEU A 282 9.54 -0.20 8.27
C LEU A 282 9.93 -0.64 9.68
N PRO A 283 9.18 -1.55 10.34
CA PRO A 283 9.53 -2.08 11.66
C PRO A 283 10.80 -2.95 11.60
N ASP A 284 11.73 -2.78 12.55
CA ASP A 284 12.98 -3.55 12.62
C ASP A 284 12.75 -5.04 12.61
N LYS A 285 11.84 -5.53 13.45
CA LYS A 285 11.51 -6.95 13.56
C LYS A 285 11.11 -7.59 12.22
N ILE A 286 10.43 -6.81 11.33
CA ILE A 286 10.06 -7.29 10.01
C ILE A 286 11.32 -7.36 9.14
N LEU A 287 12.14 -6.31 9.12
CA LEU A 287 13.37 -6.25 8.33
C LEU A 287 14.38 -7.32 8.76
N GLU A 288 14.58 -7.53 10.06
CA GLU A 288 15.44 -8.58 10.62
C GLU A 288 15.04 -9.97 10.09
N GLY A 289 13.74 -10.26 10.02
CA GLY A 289 13.24 -11.52 9.49
C GLY A 289 13.60 -11.77 8.01
N PHE A 290 13.93 -10.73 7.24
CA PHE A 290 14.39 -10.82 5.84
C PHE A 290 15.91 -10.84 5.72
N ILE A 291 16.63 -10.11 6.56
CA ILE A 291 18.09 -10.02 6.53
C ILE A 291 18.74 -11.29 7.12
N GLY A 292 18.12 -11.91 8.13
CA GLY A 292 18.63 -13.12 8.78
C GLY A 292 18.48 -14.42 7.96
N LYS A 293 17.79 -14.33 6.83
CA LYS A 293 17.62 -15.43 5.86
C LYS A 293 18.57 -15.23 4.68
#